data_82cdec844e7b3e1b5168b276f1a6f498
#
_entry.id   82cdec844e7b3e1b5168b276f1a6f498
#
_cell.length_a   1.000
_cell.length_b   1.000
_cell.length_c   1.000
_cell.angle_alpha   90.00
_cell.angle_beta   90.00
_cell.angle_gamma   90.00
#
_symmetry.space_group_name_H-M   'P 1'
#
loop_
_entity.id
_entity.type
_entity.pdbx_description
1 polymer ?
#
loop_
_entity_poly.entity_id
_entity_poly.type
_entity_poly.pdbx_seq_one_letter_code
_entity_poly.pdbx_strand_id
1 'polypeptide(L)'
;LIAEVKVEKDVESGLNFANILNIPLEEAMTIPDDIVEKNPRLLEMGLWGRATLEYNSSSPIKITVTDFKPFQIAKVDLSEFYKGRKEFSTDEWIDVLISTIGYNPTLLNKRKKLVILTRLLPLVEENVNLMELGPRNTGKTYVFSNSSFYARIFSGGKVSPAVLVWNLQRDSPGEIPTRDCVVFDEIAKIDFVNAPEMMGKLKHFMANMEYERGKRKGSSDCSLAFLGNV
;
A
#
# COMPACT_ATOMS: atom_id res chain seq x y z
N LEU A 1 5.98 -22.72 -6.53
CA LEU A 1 5.21 -21.71 -7.25
C LEU A 1 5.68 -20.31 -6.83
N ILE A 2 5.79 -19.39 -7.77
CA ILE A 2 6.01 -17.96 -7.50
C ILE A 2 4.69 -17.25 -7.78
N ALA A 3 4.10 -16.64 -6.76
CA ALA A 3 2.81 -15.97 -6.87
C ALA A 3 2.58 -14.99 -5.72
N GLU A 4 1.55 -14.16 -5.85
CA GLU A 4 0.96 -13.45 -4.74
C GLU A 4 0.05 -14.41 -3.96
N VAL A 5 0.24 -14.46 -2.66
CA VAL A 5 -0.57 -15.26 -1.73
C VAL A 5 -1.26 -14.31 -0.78
N LYS A 6 -2.57 -14.39 -0.71
CA LYS A 6 -3.42 -13.70 0.27
C LYS A 6 -4.15 -14.73 1.12
N VAL A 7 -4.31 -14.46 2.39
CA VAL A 7 -4.95 -15.37 3.33
C VAL A 7 -6.20 -14.74 3.92
N GLU A 8 -7.25 -15.55 4.03
CA GLU A 8 -8.48 -15.20 4.73
C GLU A 8 -8.72 -16.23 5.83
N LYS A 9 -8.99 -15.77 7.06
CA LYS A 9 -9.29 -16.65 8.18
C LYS A 9 -10.78 -16.89 8.23
N ASP A 10 -11.18 -18.15 8.14
CA ASP A 10 -12.57 -18.54 8.36
C ASP A 10 -12.84 -18.67 9.87
N VAL A 11 -13.77 -17.88 10.36
CA VAL A 11 -14.11 -17.81 11.78
C VAL A 11 -14.84 -19.04 12.27
N GLU A 12 -15.61 -19.71 11.40
CA GLU A 12 -16.41 -20.88 11.78
C GLU A 12 -15.55 -22.15 11.91
N SER A 13 -14.68 -22.39 10.94
CA SER A 13 -13.78 -23.55 10.96
C SER A 13 -12.45 -23.31 11.68
N GLY A 14 -12.09 -22.04 11.90
CA GLY A 14 -10.79 -21.63 12.43
C GLY A 14 -9.62 -21.83 11.47
N LEU A 15 -9.88 -22.25 10.23
CA LEU A 15 -8.86 -22.49 9.22
C LEU A 15 -8.48 -21.22 8.47
N ASN A 16 -7.22 -21.18 8.04
CA ASN A 16 -6.75 -20.14 7.12
C ASN A 16 -6.83 -20.67 5.68
N PHE A 17 -7.50 -19.93 4.82
CA PHE A 17 -7.59 -20.22 3.40
C PHE A 17 -6.64 -19.31 2.61
N ALA A 18 -5.80 -19.91 1.77
CA ALA A 18 -4.89 -19.19 0.90
C ALA A 18 -5.50 -18.97 -0.48
N ASN A 19 -5.57 -17.72 -0.90
CA ASN A 19 -5.86 -17.32 -2.28
C ASN A 19 -4.54 -17.05 -2.99
N ILE A 20 -4.24 -17.83 -4.02
CA ILE A 20 -3.00 -17.71 -4.79
C ILE A 20 -3.34 -17.17 -6.18
N LEU A 21 -2.71 -16.07 -6.57
CA LEU A 21 -2.90 -15.47 -7.89
C LEU A 21 -2.58 -16.51 -8.98
N ASN A 22 -3.45 -16.61 -9.98
CA ASN A 22 -3.42 -17.56 -11.10
C ASN A 22 -3.79 -19.02 -10.76
N ILE A 23 -4.25 -19.31 -9.55
CA ILE A 23 -4.94 -20.58 -9.25
C ILE A 23 -6.43 -20.30 -9.12
N PRO A 24 -7.32 -21.08 -9.78
CA PRO A 24 -8.75 -20.86 -9.70
C PRO A 24 -9.26 -20.91 -8.26
N LEU A 25 -10.14 -19.97 -7.90
CA LEU A 25 -10.76 -19.88 -6.55
C LEU A 25 -11.64 -21.08 -6.19
N GLU A 26 -11.97 -21.95 -7.17
CA GLU A 26 -12.76 -23.16 -6.97
C GLU A 26 -12.00 -24.25 -6.22
N GLU A 27 -10.67 -24.16 -6.18
CA GLU A 27 -9.83 -25.07 -5.41
C GLU A 27 -9.47 -24.44 -4.06
N ALA A 28 -10.19 -24.82 -3.01
CA ALA A 28 -9.86 -24.38 -1.66
C ALA A 28 -8.46 -24.86 -1.27
N MET A 29 -7.65 -23.93 -0.76
CA MET A 29 -6.29 -24.19 -0.29
C MET A 29 -6.16 -23.75 1.16
N THR A 30 -5.54 -24.59 2.00
CA THR A 30 -5.25 -24.21 3.38
C THR A 30 -3.78 -23.78 3.53
N ILE A 31 -3.53 -22.97 4.57
CA ILE A 31 -2.21 -22.58 4.98
C ILE A 31 -2.11 -22.64 6.52
N PRO A 32 -1.07 -23.28 7.08
CA PRO A 32 -0.87 -23.42 8.52
C PRO A 32 -0.74 -22.09 9.24
N ASP A 33 -1.20 -22.03 10.51
CA ASP A 33 -1.13 -20.84 11.36
C ASP A 33 0.30 -20.33 11.53
N ASP A 34 1.28 -21.23 11.67
CA ASP A 34 2.69 -20.85 11.88
C ASP A 34 3.30 -20.08 10.70
N ILE A 35 2.83 -20.33 9.47
CA ILE A 35 3.24 -19.58 8.27
C ILE A 35 2.60 -18.21 8.29
N VAL A 36 1.33 -18.12 8.69
CA VAL A 36 0.59 -16.86 8.77
C VAL A 36 1.15 -15.98 9.89
N GLU A 37 1.42 -16.55 11.05
CA GLU A 37 2.03 -15.82 12.19
C GLU A 37 3.41 -15.25 11.86
N LYS A 38 4.22 -15.97 11.09
CA LYS A 38 5.52 -15.48 10.58
C LYS A 38 5.37 -14.37 9.52
N ASN A 39 4.22 -14.33 8.85
CA ASN A 39 3.95 -13.42 7.73
C ASN A 39 2.57 -12.75 7.87
N PRO A 40 2.31 -11.92 8.88
CA PRO A 40 0.97 -11.39 9.19
C PRO A 40 0.36 -10.57 8.04
N ARG A 41 1.17 -10.00 7.16
CA ARG A 41 0.72 -9.29 5.96
C ARG A 41 -0.04 -10.17 4.95
N LEU A 42 0.07 -11.49 5.05
CA LEU A 42 -0.75 -12.40 4.26
C LEU A 42 -2.26 -12.21 4.50
N LEU A 43 -2.64 -11.83 5.74
CA LEU A 43 -4.02 -11.55 6.13
C LEU A 43 -4.52 -10.17 5.68
N GLU A 44 -3.61 -9.24 5.39
CA GLU A 44 -3.96 -7.86 5.05
C GLU A 44 -4.09 -7.68 3.54
N MET A 45 -2.95 -7.69 2.85
CA MET A 45 -2.86 -7.33 1.43
C MET A 45 -2.39 -8.47 0.53
N GLY A 46 -1.92 -9.56 1.15
CA GLY A 46 -1.18 -10.58 0.45
C GLY A 46 0.31 -10.23 0.30
N LEU A 47 1.10 -11.23 -0.01
CA LEU A 47 2.54 -11.10 -0.23
C LEU A 47 2.96 -11.87 -1.47
N TRP A 48 3.85 -11.27 -2.26
CA TRP A 48 4.57 -12.00 -3.30
C TRP A 48 5.68 -12.86 -2.70
N GLY A 49 5.70 -14.12 -3.09
CA GLY A 49 6.68 -15.04 -2.57
C GLY A 49 6.75 -16.35 -3.35
N ARG A 50 7.58 -17.25 -2.84
CA ARG A 50 7.63 -18.64 -3.30
C ARG A 50 6.82 -19.51 -2.35
N ALA A 51 5.70 -20.03 -2.81
CA ALA A 51 4.86 -20.98 -2.09
C ALA A 51 5.22 -22.43 -2.52
N THR A 52 5.31 -23.34 -1.56
CA THR A 52 5.35 -24.78 -1.77
C THR A 52 3.97 -25.34 -1.49
N LEU A 53 3.44 -26.08 -2.44
CA LEU A 53 2.10 -26.67 -2.35
C LEU A 53 2.23 -28.19 -2.26
N GLU A 54 1.41 -28.78 -1.40
CA GLU A 54 1.25 -30.21 -1.28
C GLU A 54 -0.17 -30.61 -1.68
N TYR A 55 -0.30 -31.65 -2.48
CA TYR A 55 -1.59 -32.18 -2.90
C TYR A 55 -1.88 -33.49 -2.20
N ASN A 56 -3.02 -33.57 -1.51
CA ASN A 56 -3.50 -34.78 -0.84
C ASN A 56 -4.91 -35.13 -1.30
N SER A 57 -5.02 -36.17 -2.13
CA SER A 57 -6.31 -36.62 -2.69
C SER A 57 -7.29 -37.16 -1.64
N SER A 58 -6.79 -37.57 -0.47
CA SER A 58 -7.60 -38.13 0.63
C SER A 58 -8.16 -37.07 1.56
N SER A 59 -7.72 -35.80 1.45
CA SER A 59 -8.21 -34.69 2.27
C SER A 59 -9.44 -34.04 1.62
N PRO A 60 -10.42 -33.56 2.43
CA PRO A 60 -11.50 -32.73 1.95
C PRO A 60 -11.01 -31.46 1.25
N ILE A 61 -9.92 -30.87 1.77
CA ILE A 61 -9.19 -29.76 1.16
C ILE A 61 -7.89 -30.33 0.61
N LYS A 62 -7.82 -30.43 -0.72
CA LYS A 62 -6.78 -31.20 -1.41
C LYS A 62 -5.43 -30.51 -1.47
N ILE A 63 -5.39 -29.19 -1.34
CA ILE A 63 -4.18 -28.41 -1.50
C ILE A 63 -3.84 -27.70 -0.19
N THR A 64 -2.59 -27.83 0.24
CA THR A 64 -2.04 -27.14 1.42
C THR A 64 -0.78 -26.41 1.06
N VAL A 65 -0.65 -25.15 1.50
CA VAL A 65 0.62 -24.39 1.42
C VAL A 65 1.50 -24.87 2.57
N THR A 66 2.56 -25.60 2.27
CA THR A 66 3.45 -26.19 3.29
C THR A 66 4.66 -25.32 3.62
N ASP A 67 5.05 -24.40 2.74
CA ASP A 67 6.10 -23.41 2.97
C ASP A 67 5.83 -22.13 2.17
N PHE A 68 6.16 -21.01 2.76
CA PHE A 68 6.06 -19.71 2.09
C PHE A 68 7.29 -18.85 2.40
N LYS A 69 7.98 -18.44 1.35
CA LYS A 69 9.15 -17.55 1.44
C LYS A 69 8.83 -16.23 0.73
N PRO A 70 8.52 -15.16 1.48
CA PRO A 70 8.22 -13.87 0.88
C PRO A 70 9.46 -13.28 0.19
N PHE A 71 9.23 -12.57 -0.91
CA PHE A 71 10.27 -11.78 -1.57
C PHE A 71 10.46 -10.42 -0.91
N GLN A 72 9.50 -10.01 -0.10
CA GLN A 72 9.49 -8.76 0.64
C GLN A 72 9.85 -9.04 2.10
N ILE A 73 10.54 -8.10 2.72
CA ILE A 73 10.84 -8.18 4.15
C ILE A 73 9.52 -8.07 4.91
N ALA A 74 9.08 -9.17 5.52
CA ALA A 74 7.86 -9.22 6.30
C ALA A 74 8.01 -8.63 7.70
N LYS A 75 9.26 -8.55 8.22
CA LYS A 75 9.57 -8.03 9.55
C LYS A 75 10.89 -7.27 9.50
N VAL A 76 10.87 -6.02 9.96
CA VAL A 76 12.07 -5.20 10.14
C VAL A 76 12.48 -5.24 11.61
N ASP A 77 13.75 -5.53 11.90
CA ASP A 77 14.29 -5.36 13.24
C ASP A 77 14.57 -3.87 13.51
N LEU A 78 13.57 -3.24 14.13
CA LEU A 78 13.66 -1.82 14.47
C LEU A 78 14.80 -1.52 15.46
N SER A 79 15.20 -2.47 16.31
CA SER A 79 16.27 -2.25 17.27
C SER A 79 17.63 -2.13 16.60
N GLU A 80 17.89 -2.97 15.60
CA GLU A 80 19.09 -2.90 14.78
C GLU A 80 19.09 -1.63 13.91
N PHE A 81 17.95 -1.30 13.31
CA PHE A 81 17.77 -0.08 12.55
C PHE A 81 18.07 1.18 13.39
N TYR A 82 17.55 1.27 14.61
CA TYR A 82 17.81 2.41 15.51
C TYR A 82 19.28 2.49 15.96
N LYS A 83 19.95 1.35 16.16
CA LYS A 83 21.39 1.34 16.45
C LYS A 83 22.16 1.90 15.25
N GLY A 84 21.91 1.38 14.05
CA GLY A 84 22.54 1.86 12.83
C GLY A 84 22.30 3.36 12.57
N ARG A 85 21.05 3.84 12.80
CA ARG A 85 20.72 5.27 12.63
C ARG A 85 21.60 6.20 13.48
N LYS A 86 22.01 5.77 14.68
CA LYS A 86 22.81 6.58 15.61
C LYS A 86 24.26 6.79 15.13
N GLU A 87 24.76 5.94 14.25
CA GLU A 87 26.12 6.05 13.67
C GLU A 87 26.22 7.17 12.62
N PHE A 88 25.09 7.72 12.17
CA PHE A 88 25.04 8.75 11.15
C PHE A 88 24.65 10.10 11.75
N SER A 89 25.33 11.16 11.33
CA SER A 89 24.83 12.53 11.50
C SER A 89 23.53 12.73 10.74
N THR A 90 22.82 13.81 11.03
CA THR A 90 21.55 14.11 10.31
C THR A 90 21.77 14.33 8.81
N ASP A 91 22.86 14.97 8.42
CA ASP A 91 23.16 15.24 7.00
C ASP A 91 23.53 13.94 6.25
N GLU A 92 24.33 13.08 6.85
CA GLU A 92 24.64 11.75 6.29
C GLU A 92 23.37 10.88 6.19
N TRP A 93 22.50 10.94 7.19
CA TRP A 93 21.23 10.20 7.14
C TRP A 93 20.31 10.69 6.02
N ILE A 94 20.23 12.00 5.78
CA ILE A 94 19.54 12.57 4.63
C ILE A 94 20.12 11.99 3.34
N ASP A 95 21.43 11.87 3.22
CA ASP A 95 22.07 11.29 2.04
C ASP A 95 21.78 9.81 1.86
N VAL A 96 21.71 9.04 2.94
CA VAL A 96 21.27 7.64 2.93
C VAL A 96 19.84 7.55 2.40
N LEU A 97 18.90 8.35 2.92
CA LEU A 97 17.50 8.34 2.49
C LEU A 97 17.38 8.72 1.01
N ILE A 98 18.06 9.77 0.56
CA ILE A 98 18.08 10.21 -0.85
C ILE A 98 18.63 9.10 -1.76
N SER A 99 19.69 8.40 -1.33
CA SER A 99 20.26 7.29 -2.08
C SER A 99 19.29 6.09 -2.15
N THR A 100 18.60 5.79 -1.07
CA THR A 100 17.64 4.67 -0.97
C THR A 100 16.49 4.83 -1.96
N ILE A 101 16.01 6.05 -2.19
CA ILE A 101 14.96 6.33 -3.18
C ILE A 101 15.50 6.51 -4.61
N GLY A 102 16.79 6.22 -4.84
CA GLY A 102 17.40 6.16 -6.17
C GLY A 102 17.99 7.46 -6.70
N TYR A 103 18.14 8.50 -5.87
CA TYR A 103 18.80 9.74 -6.27
C TYR A 103 20.27 9.76 -5.86
N ASN A 104 21.12 10.47 -6.62
CA ASN A 104 22.50 10.71 -6.23
C ASN A 104 22.58 11.95 -5.32
N PRO A 105 22.89 11.80 -4.01
CA PRO A 105 22.92 12.91 -3.07
C PRO A 105 24.03 13.95 -3.37
N THR A 106 25.12 13.55 -4.05
CA THR A 106 26.21 14.47 -4.35
C THR A 106 25.84 15.55 -5.38
N LEU A 107 24.81 15.29 -6.20
CA LEU A 107 24.30 16.23 -7.21
C LEU A 107 23.24 17.19 -6.66
N LEU A 108 22.86 17.03 -5.40
CA LEU A 108 21.76 17.77 -4.78
C LEU A 108 22.27 18.62 -3.61
N ASN A 109 21.87 19.90 -3.58
CA ASN A 109 22.08 20.70 -2.38
C ASN A 109 21.07 20.31 -1.28
N LYS A 110 21.33 20.69 -0.04
CA LYS A 110 20.52 20.34 1.13
C LYS A 110 19.01 20.66 0.94
N ARG A 111 18.71 21.86 0.39
CA ARG A 111 17.32 22.27 0.15
C ARG A 111 16.59 21.32 -0.81
N LYS A 112 17.23 20.92 -1.92
CA LYS A 112 16.65 19.97 -2.89
C LYS A 112 16.43 18.60 -2.25
N LYS A 113 17.39 18.11 -1.45
CA LYS A 113 17.24 16.86 -0.70
C LYS A 113 16.00 16.90 0.21
N LEU A 114 15.86 17.98 1.00
CA LEU A 114 14.69 18.13 1.89
C LEU A 114 13.37 18.20 1.12
N VAL A 115 13.30 18.95 0.01
CA VAL A 115 12.11 19.01 -0.85
C VAL A 115 11.75 17.61 -1.41
N ILE A 116 12.73 16.81 -1.81
CA ILE A 116 12.47 15.43 -2.26
C ILE A 116 11.94 14.58 -1.10
N LEU A 117 12.51 14.70 0.10
CA LEU A 117 12.08 13.94 1.27
C LEU A 117 10.66 14.32 1.75
N THR A 118 10.20 15.57 1.51
CA THR A 118 8.81 15.93 1.85
C THR A 118 7.78 15.08 1.10
N ARG A 119 8.13 14.53 -0.07
CA ARG A 119 7.27 13.60 -0.82
C ARG A 119 7.03 12.27 -0.09
N LEU A 120 7.91 11.91 0.84
CA LEU A 120 7.76 10.69 1.65
C LEU A 120 6.81 10.88 2.84
N LEU A 121 6.55 12.12 3.26
CA LEU A 121 5.70 12.39 4.43
C LEU A 121 4.32 11.73 4.34
N PRO A 122 3.59 11.80 3.20
CA PRO A 122 2.32 11.11 3.05
C PRO A 122 2.36 9.58 3.15
N LEU A 123 3.56 9.00 3.11
CA LEU A 123 3.78 7.55 3.21
C LEU A 123 4.14 7.09 4.63
N VAL A 124 4.46 8.02 5.53
CA VAL A 124 5.01 7.70 6.87
C VAL A 124 4.28 8.41 8.01
N GLU A 125 3.51 9.45 7.70
CA GLU A 125 2.74 10.22 8.67
C GLU A 125 1.25 10.15 8.34
N GLU A 126 0.42 10.05 9.37
CA GLU A 126 -1.02 9.93 9.25
C GLU A 126 -1.65 11.23 8.71
N ASN A 127 -2.49 11.10 7.69
CA ASN A 127 -3.27 12.20 7.11
C ASN A 127 -2.45 13.44 6.72
N VAL A 128 -1.22 13.25 6.29
CA VAL A 128 -0.41 14.34 5.72
C VAL A 128 -0.75 14.51 4.25
N ASN A 129 -1.66 15.44 3.97
CA ASN A 129 -2.11 15.67 2.62
C ASN A 129 -1.17 16.65 1.89
N LEU A 130 -0.73 16.28 0.69
CA LEU A 130 0.27 17.00 -0.10
C LEU A 130 -0.30 17.41 -1.45
N MET A 131 -0.01 18.65 -1.87
CA MET A 131 -0.19 19.08 -3.26
C MET A 131 1.15 19.55 -3.82
N GLU A 132 1.58 18.93 -4.91
CA GLU A 132 2.80 19.32 -5.61
C GLU A 132 2.49 19.70 -7.06
N LEU A 133 2.70 20.97 -7.39
CA LEU A 133 2.57 21.51 -8.74
C LEU A 133 3.97 21.87 -9.26
N GLY A 134 4.30 21.44 -10.47
CA GLY A 134 5.62 21.73 -11.01
C GLY A 134 5.86 21.12 -12.38
N PRO A 135 6.98 21.43 -13.04
CA PRO A 135 7.31 20.96 -14.38
C PRO A 135 7.30 19.43 -14.50
N ARG A 136 7.15 18.95 -15.72
CA ARG A 136 7.29 17.52 -16.03
C ARG A 136 8.73 17.04 -15.75
N ASN A 137 8.88 15.74 -15.57
CA ASN A 137 10.17 15.06 -15.38
C ASN A 137 10.97 15.50 -14.13
N THR A 138 10.31 15.99 -13.09
CA THR A 138 10.94 16.32 -11.79
C THR A 138 10.89 15.19 -10.77
N GLY A 139 10.46 13.98 -11.18
CA GLY A 139 10.41 12.78 -10.34
C GLY A 139 9.27 12.77 -9.30
N LYS A 140 8.21 13.59 -9.48
CA LYS A 140 7.07 13.62 -8.56
C LYS A 140 6.48 12.22 -8.36
N THR A 141 6.02 11.61 -9.44
CA THR A 141 5.39 10.29 -9.43
C THR A 141 6.36 9.17 -9.10
N TYR A 142 7.63 9.32 -9.52
CA TYR A 142 8.69 8.33 -9.33
C TYR A 142 8.86 7.94 -7.85
N VAL A 143 8.88 8.92 -6.95
CA VAL A 143 9.07 8.68 -5.51
C VAL A 143 7.92 7.80 -4.98
N PHE A 144 6.67 8.17 -5.25
CA PHE A 144 5.51 7.39 -4.79
C PHE A 144 5.45 5.99 -5.39
N SER A 145 5.83 5.83 -6.68
CA SER A 145 5.81 4.54 -7.36
C SER A 145 6.85 3.55 -6.84
N ASN A 146 7.96 4.04 -6.29
CA ASN A 146 9.11 3.21 -5.96
C ASN A 146 9.44 3.15 -4.46
N SER A 147 8.74 3.92 -3.61
CA SER A 147 9.06 3.98 -2.17
C SER A 147 8.18 3.10 -1.31
N SER A 148 6.94 2.82 -1.71
CA SER A 148 6.02 2.01 -0.91
C SER A 148 5.01 1.26 -1.76
N PHE A 149 4.75 0.01 -1.41
CA PHE A 149 3.65 -0.79 -1.97
C PHE A 149 2.27 -0.32 -1.48
N TYR A 150 2.26 0.45 -0.40
CA TYR A 150 1.03 0.97 0.21
C TYR A 150 0.59 2.29 -0.40
N ALA A 151 1.33 2.80 -1.41
CA ALA A 151 0.91 3.91 -2.23
C ALA A 151 0.06 3.41 -3.41
N ARG A 152 -1.13 3.99 -3.59
CA ARG A 152 -1.97 3.76 -4.76
C ARG A 152 -1.95 4.99 -5.66
N ILE A 153 -1.55 4.83 -6.91
CA ILE A 153 -1.45 5.94 -7.86
C ILE A 153 -2.56 5.84 -8.91
N PHE A 154 -3.28 6.93 -9.08
CA PHE A 154 -4.23 7.16 -10.16
C PHE A 154 -3.63 8.17 -11.13
N SER A 155 -3.30 7.73 -12.35
CA SER A 155 -2.73 8.58 -13.40
C SER A 155 -3.80 8.85 -14.46
N GLY A 156 -4.67 9.84 -14.18
CA GLY A 156 -5.80 10.16 -15.03
C GLY A 156 -6.94 9.14 -14.98
N GLY A 157 -7.95 9.33 -15.85
CA GLY A 157 -9.10 8.44 -15.98
C GLY A 157 -10.20 8.69 -14.94
N LYS A 158 -11.22 7.79 -14.93
CA LYS A 158 -12.38 7.91 -14.05
C LYS A 158 -12.13 7.30 -12.68
N VAL A 159 -12.33 8.11 -11.64
CA VAL A 159 -12.22 7.67 -10.25
C VAL A 159 -13.58 7.81 -9.57
N SER A 160 -14.09 6.71 -9.03
CA SER A 160 -15.41 6.65 -8.41
C SER A 160 -15.32 6.47 -6.89
N PRO A 161 -16.38 6.83 -6.14
CA PRO A 161 -16.47 6.55 -4.70
C PRO A 161 -16.37 5.05 -4.37
N ALA A 162 -16.71 4.16 -5.32
CA ALA A 162 -16.57 2.71 -5.15
C ALA A 162 -15.11 2.28 -5.08
N VAL A 163 -14.27 2.93 -5.87
CA VAL A 163 -12.83 2.65 -5.92
C VAL A 163 -12.11 3.28 -4.73
N LEU A 164 -12.46 4.53 -4.37
CA LEU A 164 -11.75 5.24 -3.31
C LEU A 164 -12.19 4.86 -1.91
N VAL A 165 -13.50 4.73 -1.68
CA VAL A 165 -14.05 4.62 -0.32
C VAL A 165 -14.52 3.21 -0.02
N TRP A 166 -15.56 2.75 -0.70
CA TRP A 166 -16.15 1.43 -0.47
C TRP A 166 -16.93 0.94 -1.69
N ASN A 167 -16.78 -0.29 -2.08
CA ASN A 167 -17.59 -0.92 -3.13
C ASN A 167 -18.83 -1.56 -2.49
N LEU A 168 -20.00 -0.91 -2.60
CA LEU A 168 -21.23 -1.38 -2.02
C LEU A 168 -21.79 -2.66 -2.69
N GLN A 169 -21.43 -2.94 -3.94
CA GLN A 169 -21.90 -4.15 -4.63
C GLN A 169 -21.13 -5.40 -4.20
N ARG A 170 -19.79 -5.24 -4.00
CA ARG A 170 -18.90 -6.33 -3.57
C ARG A 170 -18.71 -6.36 -2.05
N ASP A 171 -19.27 -5.39 -1.35
CA ASP A 171 -19.07 -5.14 0.08
C ASP A 171 -17.59 -5.16 0.48
N SER A 172 -16.77 -4.46 -0.26
CA SER A 172 -15.32 -4.41 -0.05
C SER A 172 -14.80 -2.97 0.10
N PRO A 173 -13.75 -2.77 0.93
CA PRO A 173 -13.14 -1.45 1.08
C PRO A 173 -12.53 -0.97 -0.23
N GLY A 174 -12.46 0.35 -0.38
CA GLY A 174 -11.72 1.03 -1.45
C GLY A 174 -10.25 1.24 -1.10
N GLU A 175 -9.60 2.15 -1.83
CA GLU A 175 -8.16 2.40 -1.64
C GLU A 175 -7.87 3.21 -0.37
N ILE A 176 -8.70 4.19 0.00
CA ILE A 176 -8.49 5.01 1.21
C ILE A 176 -8.44 4.16 2.49
N PRO A 177 -9.34 3.21 2.73
CA PRO A 177 -9.27 2.35 3.92
C PRO A 177 -8.10 1.37 3.96
N THR A 178 -7.40 1.15 2.85
CA THR A 178 -6.44 0.05 2.71
C THR A 178 -5.02 0.48 2.36
N ARG A 179 -4.79 1.79 2.18
CA ARG A 179 -3.50 2.33 1.76
C ARG A 179 -2.99 3.37 2.75
N ASP A 180 -1.67 3.51 2.82
CA ASP A 180 -1.03 4.62 3.55
C ASP A 180 -1.16 5.93 2.76
N CYS A 181 -1.13 5.85 1.42
CA CYS A 181 -1.26 7.03 0.57
C CYS A 181 -2.00 6.74 -0.72
N VAL A 182 -2.95 7.60 -1.06
CA VAL A 182 -3.58 7.65 -2.38
C VAL A 182 -3.07 8.86 -3.14
N VAL A 183 -2.45 8.62 -4.29
CA VAL A 183 -1.81 9.63 -5.14
C VAL A 183 -2.67 9.88 -6.37
N PHE A 184 -3.04 11.12 -6.61
CA PHE A 184 -3.71 11.58 -7.81
C PHE A 184 -2.68 12.27 -8.72
N ASP A 185 -2.11 11.51 -9.64
CA ASP A 185 -1.14 12.04 -10.60
C ASP A 185 -1.84 12.62 -11.82
N GLU A 186 -1.28 13.71 -12.34
CA GLU A 186 -1.92 14.50 -13.39
C GLU A 186 -3.38 14.89 -13.00
N ILE A 187 -3.56 15.46 -11.81
CA ILE A 187 -4.87 15.76 -11.20
C ILE A 187 -5.86 16.43 -12.17
N ALA A 188 -5.38 17.25 -13.10
CA ALA A 188 -6.20 17.90 -14.11
C ALA A 188 -6.83 16.92 -15.12
N LYS A 189 -6.33 15.69 -15.22
CA LYS A 189 -6.84 14.64 -16.13
C LYS A 189 -7.69 13.60 -15.42
N ILE A 190 -7.90 13.74 -14.11
CA ILE A 190 -8.74 12.83 -13.33
C ILE A 190 -10.18 13.28 -13.43
N ASP A 191 -11.05 12.39 -13.90
CA ASP A 191 -12.49 12.57 -13.96
C ASP A 191 -13.14 11.92 -12.73
N PHE A 192 -13.46 12.72 -11.74
CA PHE A 192 -14.18 12.24 -10.55
C PHE A 192 -15.65 12.03 -10.85
N VAL A 193 -16.10 10.79 -10.74
CA VAL A 193 -17.54 10.47 -10.88
C VAL A 193 -18.33 11.20 -9.80
N ASN A 194 -19.32 12.01 -10.23
CA ASN A 194 -20.05 12.92 -9.35
C ASN A 194 -19.10 13.87 -8.58
N ALA A 195 -18.33 14.66 -9.31
CA ALA A 195 -17.24 15.48 -8.77
C ALA A 195 -17.62 16.34 -7.56
N PRO A 196 -18.80 17.01 -7.49
CA PRO A 196 -19.18 17.79 -6.31
C PRO A 196 -19.28 16.95 -5.04
N GLU A 197 -19.91 15.78 -5.11
CA GLU A 197 -20.02 14.85 -3.98
C GLU A 197 -18.64 14.29 -3.59
N MET A 198 -17.85 13.88 -4.59
CA MET A 198 -16.51 13.36 -4.35
C MET A 198 -15.63 14.39 -3.67
N MET A 199 -15.63 15.64 -4.14
CA MET A 199 -14.85 16.72 -3.51
C MET A 199 -15.30 16.98 -2.07
N GLY A 200 -16.59 16.90 -1.79
CA GLY A 200 -17.13 16.99 -0.42
C GLY A 200 -16.57 15.88 0.48
N LYS A 201 -16.59 14.63 0.00
CA LYS A 201 -16.07 13.46 0.74
C LYS A 201 -14.56 13.54 0.96
N LEU A 202 -13.79 13.92 -0.05
CA LEU A 202 -12.33 14.08 0.09
C LEU A 202 -11.97 15.18 1.08
N LYS A 203 -12.67 16.35 1.03
CA LYS A 203 -12.48 17.43 1.99
C LYS A 203 -12.79 16.98 3.43
N HIS A 204 -13.92 16.27 3.60
CA HIS A 204 -14.29 15.74 4.91
C HIS A 204 -13.25 14.75 5.43
N PHE A 205 -12.78 13.84 4.57
CA PHE A 205 -11.74 12.87 4.91
C PHE A 205 -10.42 13.56 5.31
N MET A 206 -9.94 14.51 4.51
CA MET A 206 -8.71 15.27 4.84
C MET A 206 -8.80 16.01 6.18
N ALA A 207 -10.00 16.45 6.57
CA ALA A 207 -10.19 17.20 7.81
C ALA A 207 -10.35 16.29 9.04
N ASN A 208 -10.97 15.11 8.89
CA ASN A 208 -11.45 14.31 10.02
C ASN A 208 -10.91 12.88 10.04
N MET A 209 -10.19 12.45 9.00
CA MET A 209 -9.74 11.06 8.81
C MET A 209 -10.89 10.05 8.71
N GLU A 210 -12.11 10.53 8.52
CA GLU A 210 -13.32 9.71 8.44
C GLU A 210 -13.79 9.56 7.00
N TYR A 211 -14.22 8.36 6.65
CA TYR A 211 -14.85 8.08 5.37
C TYR A 211 -16.24 7.48 5.57
N GLU A 212 -17.14 7.78 4.64
CA GLU A 212 -18.45 7.15 4.62
C GLU A 212 -18.96 6.91 3.20
N ARG A 213 -19.67 5.80 3.03
CA ARG A 213 -20.43 5.50 1.83
C ARG A 213 -21.63 4.61 2.13
N GLY A 214 -22.84 5.13 1.96
CA GLY A 214 -24.07 4.46 2.36
C GLY A 214 -24.09 4.20 3.87
N LYS A 215 -24.19 2.92 4.25
CA LYS A 215 -24.15 2.52 5.66
C LYS A 215 -22.73 2.22 6.18
N ARG A 216 -21.73 2.24 5.31
CA ARG A 216 -20.33 1.97 5.68
C ARG A 216 -19.65 3.27 6.10
N LYS A 217 -19.11 3.26 7.31
CA LYS A 217 -18.34 4.35 7.91
C LYS A 217 -17.10 3.78 8.57
N GLY A 218 -16.03 4.56 8.60
CA GLY A 218 -14.79 4.20 9.27
C GLY A 218 -13.81 5.36 9.29
N SER A 219 -12.65 5.12 9.87
CA SER A 219 -11.50 6.02 9.84
C SER A 219 -10.34 5.37 9.09
N SER A 220 -9.42 6.19 8.61
CA SER A 220 -8.20 5.72 7.96
C SER A 220 -7.10 6.76 8.11
N ASP A 221 -5.89 6.28 8.34
CA ASP A 221 -4.68 7.09 8.46
C ASP A 221 -4.12 7.51 7.09
N CYS A 222 -4.78 7.09 6.02
CA CYS A 222 -4.36 7.34 4.65
C CYS A 222 -4.16 8.83 4.36
N SER A 223 -3.07 9.14 3.71
CA SER A 223 -2.76 10.47 3.20
C SER A 223 -3.17 10.61 1.74
N LEU A 224 -3.47 11.83 1.30
CA LEU A 224 -3.78 12.13 -0.09
C LEU A 224 -2.69 13.01 -0.72
N ALA A 225 -2.15 12.58 -1.86
CA ALA A 225 -1.19 13.38 -2.62
C ALA A 225 -1.77 13.75 -3.98
N PHE A 226 -1.70 15.03 -4.31
CA PHE A 226 -2.19 15.58 -5.57
C PHE A 226 -1.03 16.13 -6.38
N LEU A 227 -0.73 15.51 -7.53
CA LEU A 227 0.37 15.89 -8.38
C LEU A 227 -0.14 16.53 -9.68
N GLY A 228 0.44 17.66 -10.05
CA GLY A 228 0.06 18.38 -11.25
C GLY A 228 1.25 18.93 -12.01
N ASN A 229 1.03 19.17 -13.30
CA ASN A 229 1.98 19.87 -14.16
C ASN A 229 1.52 21.32 -14.32
N VAL A 230 2.46 22.25 -14.25
CA VAL A 230 2.27 23.68 -14.47
C VAL A 230 2.98 24.07 -15.76
#